data_dfe8feefc1828ff859e337be67a569f6
#
_entry.id   dfe8feefc1828ff859e337be67a569f6
#
_cell.length_a   1.000
_cell.length_b   1.000
_cell.length_c   1.000
_cell.angle_alpha   90.00
_cell.angle_beta   90.00
_cell.angle_gamma   90.00
#
_symmetry.space_group_name_H-M   'P 1'
#
loop_
_entity.id
_entity.type
_entity.pdbx_description
1 polymer ?
#
loop_
_entity_poly.entity_id
_entity_poly.type
_entity_poly.pdbx_seq_one_letter_code
_entity_poly.pdbx_strand_id
1 'polypeptide(L)'
;MFGYVIVLQCMSDLTFLEKQKFEKLLGMGSGYVLEFSNRTFTEFVADSTGRNIFDSRYDYGSGSKANRLRGFWLRESNAVVGKLMSDLLDLIEADGPAKEACRLIVGRLLDKNPVPIEKPNVEVKEQPSGHLVLSKELAQLKEIFHRLATESDRNKAGLALEQLLNRLFKIFQLQPRLPFRVVGEQIDGSFELDGEIYLLESKWEKQPLPEADLLVFRGKIEGKSAFTRGVFFALNDISLPARDAITRGKSPLFFVVNGYDLMMILSEAITLTDFLRKRFRLLAEEGRVCVPFSELA
;
A
#
# COMPACT_ATOMS: atom_id res chain seq x y z
N MET A 1 -38.97 -22.45 14.10
CA MET A 1 -38.45 -21.06 14.17
C MET A 1 -37.06 -21.16 14.74
N PHE A 2 -36.03 -21.34 13.86
CA PHE A 2 -34.64 -21.45 14.28
C PHE A 2 -34.00 -20.06 14.19
N GLY A 3 -33.73 -19.48 15.36
CA GLY A 3 -33.03 -18.22 15.45
C GLY A 3 -31.55 -18.42 15.09
N TYR A 4 -31.10 -17.80 13.99
CA TYR A 4 -29.69 -17.63 13.69
C TYR A 4 -29.12 -16.61 14.68
N VAL A 5 -28.37 -17.09 15.66
CA VAL A 5 -27.50 -16.23 16.47
C VAL A 5 -26.34 -15.81 15.58
N ILE A 6 -26.40 -14.60 15.06
CA ILE A 6 -25.24 -13.96 14.43
C ILE A 6 -24.25 -13.68 15.56
N VAL A 7 -23.26 -14.55 15.71
CA VAL A 7 -22.07 -14.28 16.53
C VAL A 7 -21.32 -13.16 15.82
N LEU A 8 -21.50 -11.93 16.26
CA LEU A 8 -20.62 -10.82 15.92
C LEU A 8 -19.22 -11.21 16.37
N GLN A 9 -18.40 -11.66 15.44
CA GLN A 9 -17.00 -11.99 15.68
C GLN A 9 -16.30 -10.65 15.94
N CYS A 10 -16.09 -10.31 17.24
CA CYS A 10 -15.38 -9.11 17.65
C CYS A 10 -13.94 -9.20 17.11
N MET A 11 -13.64 -8.37 16.14
CA MET A 11 -12.29 -8.16 15.63
C MET A 11 -11.43 -7.46 16.69
N SER A 12 -10.11 -7.61 16.61
CA SER A 12 -9.19 -6.93 17.52
C SER A 12 -9.31 -5.42 17.40
N ASP A 13 -9.33 -4.73 18.55
CA ASP A 13 -9.42 -3.27 18.66
C ASP A 13 -8.05 -2.57 18.70
N LEU A 14 -6.99 -3.26 18.25
CA LEU A 14 -5.66 -2.67 18.12
C LEU A 14 -5.72 -1.36 17.31
N THR A 15 -5.33 -0.26 17.95
CA THR A 15 -5.21 1.03 17.29
C THR A 15 -4.04 1.06 16.31
N PHE A 16 -4.05 2.03 15.40
CA PHE A 16 -2.94 2.23 14.46
C PHE A 16 -1.59 2.39 15.16
N LEU A 17 -1.53 3.22 16.21
CA LEU A 17 -0.29 3.46 16.97
C LEU A 17 0.21 2.20 17.69
N GLU A 18 -0.70 1.38 18.20
CA GLU A 18 -0.36 0.11 18.83
C GLU A 18 0.22 -0.90 17.82
N LYS A 19 -0.39 -0.99 16.63
CA LYS A 19 0.15 -1.80 15.52
C LYS A 19 1.55 -1.36 15.14
N GLN A 20 1.81 -0.06 15.01
CA GLN A 20 3.13 0.50 14.71
C GLN A 20 4.18 0.13 15.78
N LYS A 21 3.81 0.14 17.07
CA LYS A 21 4.71 -0.27 18.15
C LYS A 21 5.10 -1.74 18.02
N PHE A 22 4.13 -2.62 17.76
CA PHE A 22 4.38 -4.04 17.51
C PHE A 22 5.22 -4.26 16.26
N GLU A 23 4.88 -3.61 15.13
CA GLU A 23 5.62 -3.74 13.88
C GLU A 23 7.09 -3.37 14.04
N LYS A 24 7.38 -2.28 14.76
CA LYS A 24 8.75 -1.84 15.05
C LYS A 24 9.48 -2.85 15.94
N LEU A 25 8.83 -3.33 17.00
CA LEU A 25 9.43 -4.26 17.97
C LEU A 25 9.69 -5.64 17.36
N LEU A 26 8.79 -6.11 16.48
CA LEU A 26 8.90 -7.42 15.82
C LEU A 26 9.71 -7.39 14.52
N GLY A 27 10.27 -6.24 14.13
CA GLY A 27 11.09 -6.10 12.92
C GLY A 27 10.31 -6.29 11.61
N MET A 28 9.03 -5.91 11.57
CA MET A 28 8.13 -6.25 10.46
C MET A 28 8.33 -5.42 9.18
N GLY A 29 9.27 -4.50 9.16
CA GLY A 29 9.50 -3.58 8.02
C GLY A 29 9.93 -4.28 6.73
N SER A 30 10.62 -5.41 6.83
CA SER A 30 11.12 -6.19 5.69
C SER A 30 10.23 -7.39 5.30
N GLY A 31 9.00 -7.45 5.81
CA GLY A 31 8.08 -8.58 5.56
C GLY A 31 8.32 -9.81 6.46
N TYR A 32 9.31 -9.76 7.33
CA TYR A 32 9.57 -10.78 8.34
C TYR A 32 8.80 -10.49 9.64
N VAL A 33 8.77 -11.47 10.53
CA VAL A 33 8.35 -11.34 11.93
C VAL A 33 9.46 -11.99 12.74
N LEU A 34 10.21 -11.22 13.52
CA LEU A 34 11.43 -11.69 14.16
C LEU A 34 12.30 -12.51 13.17
N GLU A 35 12.91 -13.56 13.63
CA GLU A 35 13.74 -14.45 12.78
C GLU A 35 13.01 -15.73 12.32
N PHE A 36 11.69 -15.74 12.37
CA PHE A 36 10.92 -16.91 11.95
C PHE A 36 11.10 -17.24 10.47
N SER A 37 11.24 -18.52 10.14
CA SER A 37 10.94 -19.06 8.82
C SER A 37 9.42 -19.17 8.63
N ASN A 38 8.94 -19.45 7.41
CA ASN A 38 7.50 -19.69 7.21
C ASN A 38 7.01 -20.90 8.02
N ARG A 39 7.80 -21.97 8.07
CA ARG A 39 7.49 -23.18 8.80
C ARG A 39 7.40 -22.92 10.31
N THR A 40 8.45 -22.35 10.91
CA THR A 40 8.48 -22.11 12.35
C THR A 40 7.44 -21.07 12.78
N PHE A 41 7.10 -20.09 11.92
CA PHE A 41 6.03 -19.15 12.19
C PHE A 41 4.64 -19.82 12.19
N THR A 42 4.40 -20.77 11.26
CA THR A 42 3.17 -21.55 11.23
C THR A 42 3.01 -22.39 12.50
N GLU A 43 4.04 -23.13 12.87
CA GLU A 43 4.07 -23.97 14.07
C GLU A 43 3.81 -23.12 15.32
N PHE A 44 4.53 -22.02 15.47
CA PHE A 44 4.39 -21.11 16.61
C PHE A 44 2.98 -20.52 16.75
N VAL A 45 2.39 -20.02 15.65
CA VAL A 45 1.02 -19.46 15.70
C VAL A 45 -0.01 -20.53 15.98
N ALA A 46 0.18 -21.74 15.43
CA ALA A 46 -0.70 -22.87 15.70
C ALA A 46 -0.65 -23.30 17.17
N ASP A 47 0.54 -23.39 17.76
CA ASP A 47 0.73 -23.74 19.17
C ASP A 47 0.15 -22.68 20.10
N SER A 48 0.37 -21.39 19.77
CA SER A 48 -0.11 -20.27 20.60
C SER A 48 -1.64 -20.13 20.57
N THR A 49 -2.26 -20.26 19.39
CA THR A 49 -3.65 -19.84 19.17
C THR A 49 -4.58 -20.89 18.58
N GLY A 50 -4.06 -22.04 18.17
CA GLY A 50 -4.81 -23.05 17.40
C GLY A 50 -5.19 -22.59 15.98
N ARG A 51 -4.53 -21.57 15.43
CA ARG A 51 -4.83 -20.99 14.12
C ARG A 51 -3.73 -21.29 13.10
N ASN A 52 -4.11 -21.49 11.84
CA ASN A 52 -3.14 -21.56 10.75
C ASN A 52 -2.95 -20.16 10.15
N ILE A 53 -1.78 -19.54 10.38
CA ILE A 53 -1.49 -18.17 9.92
C ILE A 53 -1.47 -18.04 8.39
N PHE A 54 -1.27 -19.14 7.65
CA PHE A 54 -1.32 -19.16 6.18
C PHE A 54 -2.70 -19.51 5.60
N ASP A 55 -3.74 -19.55 6.42
CA ASP A 55 -5.13 -19.60 5.95
C ASP A 55 -5.44 -18.33 5.12
N SER A 56 -6.17 -18.49 4.02
CA SER A 56 -6.53 -17.41 3.09
C SER A 56 -7.29 -16.26 3.77
N ARG A 57 -8.00 -16.49 4.87
CA ARG A 57 -8.66 -15.44 5.64
C ARG A 57 -7.70 -14.39 6.20
N TYR A 58 -6.42 -14.71 6.36
CA TYR A 58 -5.38 -13.78 6.81
C TYR A 58 -4.57 -13.19 5.66
N ASP A 59 -5.01 -13.39 4.41
CA ASP A 59 -4.40 -12.74 3.27
C ASP A 59 -4.47 -11.23 3.42
N TYR A 60 -3.29 -10.60 3.42
CA TYR A 60 -3.13 -9.16 3.53
C TYR A 60 -1.90 -8.75 2.72
N GLY A 61 -2.12 -8.00 1.68
CA GLY A 61 -1.03 -7.56 0.80
C GLY A 61 -0.24 -8.72 0.18
N SER A 62 1.07 -8.72 0.33
CA SER A 62 2.00 -9.65 -0.36
C SER A 62 2.05 -11.08 0.18
N GLY A 63 1.27 -11.46 1.18
CA GLY A 63 1.33 -12.79 1.80
C GLY A 63 2.60 -13.07 2.62
N SER A 64 3.46 -12.07 2.85
CA SER A 64 4.61 -12.19 3.76
C SER A 64 4.16 -12.46 5.19
N LYS A 65 5.05 -13.01 6.04
CA LYS A 65 4.77 -13.28 7.46
C LYS A 65 4.22 -12.04 8.17
N ALA A 66 4.84 -10.88 7.95
CA ALA A 66 4.38 -9.60 8.50
C ALA A 66 2.96 -9.24 8.03
N ASN A 67 2.68 -9.42 6.75
CA ASN A 67 1.35 -9.16 6.22
C ASN A 67 0.31 -10.18 6.72
N ARG A 68 0.67 -11.45 6.85
CA ARG A 68 -0.19 -12.46 7.47
C ARG A 68 -0.54 -12.08 8.92
N LEU A 69 0.44 -11.59 9.69
CA LEU A 69 0.21 -11.13 11.06
C LEU A 69 -0.71 -9.89 11.09
N ARG A 70 -0.55 -8.95 10.15
CA ARG A 70 -1.49 -7.81 9.98
C ARG A 70 -2.91 -8.28 9.68
N GLY A 71 -3.07 -9.25 8.78
CA GLY A 71 -4.35 -9.90 8.50
C GLY A 71 -4.95 -10.59 9.71
N PHE A 72 -4.12 -11.25 10.51
CA PHE A 72 -4.53 -11.88 11.77
C PHE A 72 -5.08 -10.86 12.77
N TRP A 73 -4.41 -9.72 12.96
CA TRP A 73 -4.92 -8.63 13.82
C TRP A 73 -6.26 -8.07 13.38
N LEU A 74 -6.58 -8.12 12.10
CA LEU A 74 -7.85 -7.64 11.55
C LEU A 74 -8.98 -8.65 11.65
N ARG A 75 -8.69 -9.93 11.81
CA ARG A 75 -9.70 -11.01 11.72
C ARG A 75 -9.96 -11.71 13.04
N GLU A 76 -9.02 -11.69 13.96
CA GLU A 76 -9.15 -12.40 15.24
C GLU A 76 -9.57 -11.45 16.38
N SER A 77 -10.13 -12.04 17.44
CA SER A 77 -10.56 -11.29 18.64
C SER A 77 -9.38 -10.79 19.47
N ASN A 78 -9.65 -9.83 20.36
CA ASN A 78 -8.66 -9.32 21.33
C ASN A 78 -7.98 -10.45 22.11
N ALA A 79 -8.73 -11.43 22.58
CA ALA A 79 -8.18 -12.55 23.36
C ALA A 79 -7.17 -13.38 22.54
N VAL A 80 -7.49 -13.68 21.27
CA VAL A 80 -6.62 -14.47 20.38
C VAL A 80 -5.40 -13.66 19.96
N VAL A 81 -5.60 -12.39 19.59
CA VAL A 81 -4.49 -11.49 19.23
C VAL A 81 -3.60 -11.24 20.45
N GLY A 82 -4.19 -10.94 21.60
CA GLY A 82 -3.44 -10.69 22.84
C GLY A 82 -2.61 -11.89 23.26
N LYS A 83 -3.14 -13.13 23.14
CA LYS A 83 -2.39 -14.35 23.42
C LYS A 83 -1.17 -14.50 22.49
N LEU A 84 -1.37 -14.38 21.18
CA LEU A 84 -0.27 -14.48 20.21
C LEU A 84 0.80 -13.40 20.47
N MET A 85 0.37 -12.15 20.70
CA MET A 85 1.29 -11.04 20.93
C MET A 85 2.05 -11.21 22.25
N SER A 86 1.44 -11.77 23.31
CA SER A 86 2.12 -12.12 24.54
C SER A 86 3.26 -13.11 24.28
N ASP A 87 2.94 -14.20 23.58
CA ASP A 87 3.92 -15.25 23.31
C ASP A 87 5.07 -14.76 22.42
N LEU A 88 4.79 -13.87 21.45
CA LEU A 88 5.82 -13.22 20.63
C LEU A 88 6.72 -12.29 21.46
N LEU A 89 6.16 -11.56 22.42
CA LEU A 89 6.97 -10.71 23.32
C LEU A 89 7.89 -11.52 24.22
N ASP A 90 7.49 -12.72 24.61
CA ASP A 90 8.30 -13.59 25.46
C ASP A 90 9.54 -14.15 24.74
N LEU A 91 9.53 -14.19 23.41
CA LEU A 91 10.70 -14.57 22.60
C LEU A 91 11.76 -13.45 22.50
N ILE A 92 11.41 -12.23 22.86
CA ILE A 92 12.34 -11.09 22.78
C ILE A 92 13.12 -11.02 24.09
N GLU A 93 14.41 -11.37 24.03
CA GLU A 93 15.27 -11.38 25.23
C GLU A 93 15.52 -9.98 25.82
N ALA A 94 15.65 -8.97 24.95
CA ALA A 94 15.95 -7.61 25.39
C ALA A 94 14.74 -6.93 26.03
N ASP A 95 14.85 -6.63 27.34
CA ASP A 95 13.88 -5.77 28.02
C ASP A 95 14.18 -4.29 27.74
N GLY A 96 13.12 -3.52 27.51
CA GLY A 96 13.23 -2.10 27.22
C GLY A 96 11.88 -1.41 27.16
N PRO A 97 11.86 -0.06 27.11
CA PRO A 97 10.62 0.70 27.15
C PRO A 97 9.65 0.38 25.99
N ALA A 98 10.17 -0.08 24.86
CA ALA A 98 9.35 -0.49 23.72
C ALA A 98 8.62 -1.82 23.99
N LYS A 99 9.29 -2.80 24.59
CA LYS A 99 8.70 -4.08 24.98
C LYS A 99 7.65 -3.90 26.08
N GLU A 100 7.96 -3.05 27.07
CA GLU A 100 7.03 -2.73 28.15
C GLU A 100 5.76 -2.04 27.63
N ALA A 101 5.90 -1.06 26.72
CA ALA A 101 4.76 -0.43 26.08
C ALA A 101 3.88 -1.44 25.31
N CYS A 102 4.48 -2.45 24.69
CA CYS A 102 3.73 -3.53 24.02
C CYS A 102 3.08 -4.49 25.02
N ARG A 103 3.71 -4.78 26.16
CA ARG A 103 3.10 -5.58 27.25
C ARG A 103 1.85 -4.94 27.83
N LEU A 104 1.84 -3.62 28.00
CA LEU A 104 0.64 -2.90 28.46
C LEU A 104 -0.52 -3.05 27.45
N ILE A 105 -0.22 -3.01 26.14
CA ILE A 105 -1.23 -3.23 25.10
C ILE A 105 -1.76 -4.66 25.17
N VAL A 106 -0.89 -5.66 25.32
CA VAL A 106 -1.28 -7.06 25.49
C VAL A 106 -2.17 -7.24 26.72
N GLY A 107 -1.81 -6.63 27.84
CA GLY A 107 -2.62 -6.65 29.07
C GLY A 107 -4.05 -6.15 28.82
N ARG A 108 -4.19 -5.03 28.10
CA ARG A 108 -5.49 -4.47 27.70
C ARG A 108 -6.30 -5.43 26.80
N LEU A 109 -5.65 -6.08 25.84
CA LEU A 109 -6.32 -7.02 24.93
C LEU A 109 -6.81 -8.28 25.65
N LEU A 110 -6.10 -8.72 26.69
CA LEU A 110 -6.41 -9.94 27.44
C LEU A 110 -7.38 -9.69 28.61
N ASP A 111 -7.60 -8.43 28.99
CA ASP A 111 -8.49 -8.10 30.10
C ASP A 111 -9.96 -8.47 29.75
N LYS A 112 -10.54 -9.34 30.57
CA LYS A 112 -11.93 -9.81 30.41
C LYS A 112 -12.97 -8.78 30.84
N ASN A 113 -12.55 -7.75 31.58
CA ASN A 113 -13.35 -6.59 31.95
C ASN A 113 -12.63 -5.32 31.49
N PRO A 114 -12.81 -4.89 30.24
CA PRO A 114 -12.25 -3.61 29.84
C PRO A 114 -12.87 -2.53 30.73
N VAL A 115 -12.07 -1.96 31.66
CA VAL A 115 -12.44 -0.72 32.32
C VAL A 115 -12.72 0.26 31.20
N PRO A 116 -13.90 0.89 31.12
CA PRO A 116 -14.13 1.92 30.15
C PRO A 116 -13.05 2.97 30.40
N ILE A 117 -12.16 3.17 29.45
CA ILE A 117 -11.26 4.31 29.50
C ILE A 117 -12.20 5.51 29.52
N GLU A 118 -12.35 6.19 30.65
CA GLU A 118 -12.98 7.50 30.71
C GLU A 118 -12.21 8.36 29.69
N LYS A 119 -12.78 8.48 28.52
CA LYS A 119 -12.31 9.41 27.51
C LYS A 119 -12.39 10.78 28.21
N PRO A 120 -11.28 11.53 28.35
CA PRO A 120 -11.40 12.90 28.80
C PRO A 120 -12.47 13.52 27.91
N ASN A 121 -13.38 14.27 28.52
CA ASN A 121 -14.53 14.91 27.86
C ASN A 121 -14.04 16.08 27.00
N VAL A 122 -13.25 15.73 26.00
CA VAL A 122 -12.99 16.50 24.81
C VAL A 122 -14.04 16.00 23.85
N GLU A 123 -14.87 16.88 23.32
CA GLU A 123 -15.76 16.56 22.21
C GLU A 123 -14.93 15.86 21.13
N VAL A 124 -14.84 14.54 21.22
CA VAL A 124 -14.19 13.70 20.21
C VAL A 124 -15.22 13.63 19.10
N LYS A 125 -15.07 14.51 18.11
CA LYS A 125 -15.58 14.23 16.78
C LYS A 125 -15.14 12.80 16.50
N GLU A 126 -16.08 11.87 16.31
CA GLU A 126 -15.83 10.47 15.96
C GLU A 126 -14.73 10.45 14.91
N GLN A 127 -13.54 9.95 15.30
CA GLN A 127 -12.50 9.73 14.30
C GLN A 127 -12.97 8.52 13.50
N PRO A 128 -13.23 8.70 12.20
CA PRO A 128 -13.68 7.62 11.34
C PRO A 128 -12.69 6.47 11.43
N SER A 129 -13.17 5.23 11.40
CA SER A 129 -12.35 4.02 11.28
C SER A 129 -11.29 4.21 10.20
N GLY A 130 -10.10 3.59 10.32
CA GLY A 130 -9.02 3.81 9.36
C GLY A 130 -9.46 3.66 7.88
N HIS A 131 -10.46 2.82 7.61
CA HIS A 131 -11.10 2.71 6.30
C HIS A 131 -11.89 3.98 5.92
N LEU A 132 -12.65 4.58 6.83
CA LEU A 132 -13.39 5.83 6.59
C LEU A 132 -12.45 7.02 6.35
N VAL A 133 -11.28 7.05 7.02
CA VAL A 133 -10.25 8.08 6.78
C VAL A 133 -9.67 7.90 5.38
N LEU A 134 -9.30 6.68 5.01
CA LEU A 134 -8.78 6.35 3.69
C LEU A 134 -9.78 6.72 2.59
N SER A 135 -11.03 6.26 2.69
CA SER A 135 -12.08 6.57 1.73
C SER A 135 -12.37 8.07 1.62
N LYS A 136 -12.32 8.80 2.74
CA LYS A 136 -12.47 10.26 2.75
C LYS A 136 -11.31 10.97 2.04
N GLU A 137 -10.09 10.52 2.28
CA GLU A 137 -8.91 11.09 1.59
C GLU A 137 -8.93 10.79 0.10
N LEU A 138 -9.28 9.56 -0.30
CA LEU A 138 -9.44 9.19 -1.71
C LEU A 138 -10.57 9.98 -2.39
N ALA A 139 -11.71 10.18 -1.71
CA ALA A 139 -12.78 11.02 -2.22
C ALA A 139 -12.32 12.47 -2.46
N GLN A 140 -11.52 13.05 -1.54
CA GLN A 140 -10.94 14.38 -1.76
C GLN A 140 -9.99 14.43 -2.96
N LEU A 141 -9.13 13.42 -3.14
CA LEU A 141 -8.25 13.33 -4.30
C LEU A 141 -9.04 13.15 -5.60
N LYS A 142 -10.13 12.39 -5.58
CA LYS A 142 -11.04 12.22 -6.71
C LYS A 142 -11.67 13.55 -7.14
N GLU A 143 -12.13 14.37 -6.18
CA GLU A 143 -12.65 15.71 -6.44
C GLU A 143 -11.58 16.64 -7.04
N ILE A 144 -10.34 16.56 -6.54
CA ILE A 144 -9.21 17.31 -7.11
C ILE A 144 -8.97 16.84 -8.54
N PHE A 145 -8.94 15.53 -8.79
CA PHE A 145 -8.74 14.97 -10.13
C PHE A 145 -9.81 15.44 -11.13
N HIS A 146 -11.09 15.43 -10.73
CA HIS A 146 -12.17 15.95 -11.57
C HIS A 146 -11.99 17.42 -11.93
N ARG A 147 -11.60 18.27 -10.98
CA ARG A 147 -11.31 19.69 -11.25
C ARG A 147 -10.14 19.87 -12.20
N LEU A 148 -9.08 19.08 -12.05
CA LEU A 148 -7.92 19.14 -12.93
C LEU A 148 -8.24 18.67 -14.36
N ALA A 149 -9.20 17.78 -14.54
CA ALA A 149 -9.64 17.34 -15.86
C ALA A 149 -10.23 18.50 -16.68
N THR A 150 -10.82 19.50 -16.03
CA THR A 150 -11.41 20.69 -16.67
C THR A 150 -10.46 21.89 -16.70
N GLU A 151 -9.28 21.82 -16.09
CA GLU A 151 -8.29 22.91 -16.09
C GLU A 151 -7.74 23.13 -17.51
N SER A 152 -7.81 24.37 -17.99
CA SER A 152 -7.34 24.75 -19.31
C SER A 152 -5.82 24.94 -19.39
N ASP A 153 -5.20 25.37 -18.29
CA ASP A 153 -3.76 25.52 -18.15
C ASP A 153 -3.11 24.14 -17.83
N ARG A 154 -2.51 23.54 -18.86
CA ARG A 154 -1.89 22.22 -18.74
C ARG A 154 -0.66 22.19 -17.83
N ASN A 155 0.11 23.27 -17.75
CA ASN A 155 1.25 23.35 -16.85
C ASN A 155 0.80 23.33 -15.39
N LYS A 156 -0.23 24.11 -15.09
CA LYS A 156 -0.86 24.11 -13.75
C LYS A 156 -1.48 22.75 -13.41
N ALA A 157 -2.18 22.14 -14.38
CA ALA A 157 -2.74 20.79 -14.20
C ALA A 157 -1.65 19.74 -13.96
N GLY A 158 -0.52 19.81 -14.66
CA GLY A 158 0.64 18.92 -14.47
C GLY A 158 1.22 19.01 -13.07
N LEU A 159 1.53 20.23 -12.59
CA LEU A 159 2.04 20.43 -11.24
C LEU A 159 1.07 19.94 -10.16
N ALA A 160 -0.23 20.18 -10.35
CA ALA A 160 -1.24 19.71 -9.42
C ALA A 160 -1.42 18.17 -9.48
N LEU A 161 -1.20 17.55 -10.63
CA LEU A 161 -1.16 16.09 -10.77
C LEU A 161 0.00 15.49 -9.97
N GLU A 162 1.20 16.04 -10.07
CA GLU A 162 2.36 15.59 -9.27
C GLU A 162 2.05 15.63 -7.77
N GLN A 163 1.41 16.71 -7.29
CA GLN A 163 0.99 16.84 -5.88
C GLN A 163 -0.09 15.80 -5.50
N LEU A 164 -1.07 15.57 -6.38
CA LEU A 164 -2.10 14.56 -6.19
C LEU A 164 -1.48 13.16 -6.08
N LEU A 165 -0.59 12.80 -7.00
CA LEU A 165 0.09 11.51 -6.99
C LEU A 165 0.95 11.35 -5.73
N ASN A 166 1.72 12.36 -5.34
CA ASN A 166 2.50 12.32 -4.10
C ASN A 166 1.61 12.06 -2.87
N ARG A 167 0.46 12.76 -2.79
CA ARG A 167 -0.49 12.53 -1.70
C ARG A 167 -1.11 11.14 -1.76
N LEU A 168 -1.48 10.64 -2.94
CA LEU A 168 -2.01 9.30 -3.15
C LEU A 168 -1.00 8.22 -2.71
N PHE A 169 0.26 8.34 -3.11
CA PHE A 169 1.31 7.41 -2.72
C PHE A 169 1.60 7.43 -1.21
N LYS A 170 1.48 8.61 -0.56
CA LYS A 170 1.59 8.72 0.92
C LYS A 170 0.45 8.00 1.64
N ILE A 171 -0.78 8.13 1.15
CA ILE A 171 -1.96 7.45 1.71
C ILE A 171 -1.73 5.93 1.74
N PHE A 172 -1.14 5.37 0.67
CA PHE A 172 -0.80 3.96 0.58
C PHE A 172 0.58 3.59 1.17
N GLN A 173 1.23 4.52 1.89
CA GLN A 173 2.51 4.32 2.59
C GLN A 173 3.66 3.86 1.68
N LEU A 174 3.65 4.28 0.42
CA LEU A 174 4.66 3.92 -0.58
C LEU A 174 5.90 4.84 -0.54
N GLN A 175 6.11 5.56 0.55
CA GLN A 175 7.27 6.43 0.81
C GLN A 175 7.65 7.33 -0.40
N PRO A 176 6.72 8.11 -0.96
CA PRO A 176 7.01 8.88 -2.16
C PRO A 176 8.04 9.97 -1.89
N ARG A 177 8.98 10.10 -2.82
CA ARG A 177 9.93 11.20 -2.89
C ARG A 177 9.41 12.26 -3.86
N LEU A 178 9.47 13.52 -3.44
CA LEU A 178 9.15 14.67 -4.28
C LEU A 178 10.11 14.79 -5.48
N PRO A 179 9.77 15.59 -6.51
CA PRO A 179 10.63 15.82 -7.66
C PRO A 179 12.08 16.17 -7.25
N PHE A 180 13.03 15.55 -7.91
CA PHE A 180 14.45 15.74 -7.64
C PHE A 180 15.26 15.78 -8.94
N ARG A 181 16.46 16.39 -8.88
CA ARG A 181 17.37 16.46 -10.01
C ARG A 181 18.57 15.54 -9.77
N VAL A 182 18.92 14.79 -10.79
CA VAL A 182 20.19 14.07 -10.91
C VAL A 182 20.87 14.65 -12.14
N VAL A 183 22.20 14.73 -12.14
CA VAL A 183 23.00 15.40 -13.18
C VAL A 183 22.32 15.49 -14.55
N GLY A 184 21.80 16.69 -14.90
CA GLY A 184 21.17 16.95 -16.19
C GLY A 184 19.71 16.47 -16.37
N GLU A 185 19.14 15.76 -15.41
CA GLU A 185 17.79 15.18 -15.50
C GLU A 185 16.89 15.59 -14.33
N GLN A 186 15.66 15.92 -14.63
CA GLN A 186 14.59 16.04 -13.63
C GLN A 186 13.77 14.77 -13.62
N ILE A 187 13.52 14.25 -12.42
CA ILE A 187 12.66 13.09 -12.16
C ILE A 187 11.49 13.61 -11.34
N ASP A 188 10.25 13.33 -11.76
CA ASP A 188 9.04 13.86 -11.11
C ASP A 188 8.80 13.22 -9.73
N GLY A 189 9.37 12.04 -9.50
CA GLY A 189 9.33 11.41 -8.19
C GLY A 189 9.83 9.97 -8.22
N SER A 190 9.84 9.37 -7.05
CA SER A 190 10.07 7.94 -6.87
C SER A 190 9.23 7.44 -5.70
N PHE A 191 9.03 6.13 -5.62
CA PHE A 191 8.31 5.51 -4.50
C PHE A 191 8.89 4.13 -4.21
N GLU A 192 8.56 3.60 -3.05
CA GLU A 192 8.94 2.25 -2.63
C GLU A 192 7.73 1.32 -2.66
N LEU A 193 7.88 0.15 -3.26
CA LEU A 193 6.89 -0.91 -3.25
C LEU A 193 7.60 -2.25 -3.03
N ASP A 194 7.20 -2.98 -1.99
CA ASP A 194 7.74 -4.30 -1.64
C ASP A 194 9.28 -4.33 -1.49
N GLY A 195 9.86 -3.22 -1.00
CA GLY A 195 11.30 -3.07 -0.78
C GLY A 195 12.11 -2.62 -2.00
N GLU A 196 11.47 -2.39 -3.14
CA GLU A 196 12.10 -1.91 -4.38
C GLU A 196 11.73 -0.45 -4.67
N ILE A 197 12.67 0.31 -5.26
CA ILE A 197 12.49 1.71 -5.63
C ILE A 197 12.11 1.83 -7.10
N TYR A 198 11.04 2.56 -7.36
CA TYR A 198 10.51 2.82 -8.70
C TYR A 198 10.53 4.31 -9.02
N LEU A 199 10.88 4.66 -10.26
CA LEU A 199 10.76 6.04 -10.74
C LEU A 199 9.34 6.33 -11.18
N LEU A 200 8.95 7.59 -11.01
CA LEU A 200 7.64 8.09 -11.39
C LEU A 200 7.81 9.28 -12.33
N GLU A 201 7.06 9.27 -13.42
CA GLU A 201 6.90 10.39 -14.35
C GLU A 201 5.42 10.62 -14.57
N SER A 202 5.00 11.86 -14.76
CA SER A 202 3.59 12.17 -15.00
C SER A 202 3.43 13.29 -16.04
N LYS A 203 2.47 13.09 -16.95
CA LYS A 203 2.11 14.11 -17.93
C LYS A 203 0.60 14.16 -18.15
N TRP A 204 0.09 15.36 -18.24
CA TRP A 204 -1.32 15.61 -18.58
C TRP A 204 -1.45 16.55 -19.75
N GLU A 205 -1.31 16.03 -20.95
CA GLU A 205 -1.47 16.75 -22.19
C GLU A 205 -2.91 16.64 -22.74
N LYS A 206 -3.27 17.50 -23.70
CA LYS A 206 -4.60 17.44 -24.35
C LYS A 206 -4.75 16.27 -25.32
N GLN A 207 -3.65 15.82 -25.88
CA GLN A 207 -3.60 14.71 -26.85
C GLN A 207 -2.84 13.52 -26.24
N PRO A 208 -3.05 12.30 -26.75
CA PRO A 208 -2.24 11.15 -26.39
C PRO A 208 -0.75 11.42 -26.60
N LEU A 209 0.07 10.99 -25.63
CA LEU A 209 1.51 11.28 -25.64
C LEU A 209 2.22 10.62 -26.82
N PRO A 210 3.16 11.34 -27.48
CA PRO A 210 3.99 10.79 -28.53
C PRO A 210 5.12 9.91 -27.97
N GLU A 211 5.77 9.15 -28.85
CA GLU A 211 6.91 8.29 -28.53
C GLU A 211 8.05 9.04 -27.80
N ALA A 212 8.33 10.25 -28.20
CA ALA A 212 9.46 11.04 -27.69
C ALA A 212 9.43 11.17 -26.16
N ASP A 213 8.27 11.40 -25.55
CA ASP A 213 8.13 11.54 -24.11
C ASP A 213 8.45 10.24 -23.38
N LEU A 214 8.03 9.11 -23.94
CA LEU A 214 8.27 7.78 -23.37
C LEU A 214 9.74 7.36 -23.50
N LEU A 215 10.40 7.72 -24.59
CA LEU A 215 11.83 7.46 -24.79
C LEU A 215 12.69 8.28 -23.83
N VAL A 216 12.31 9.54 -23.53
CA VAL A 216 12.96 10.34 -22.50
C VAL A 216 12.89 9.65 -21.15
N PHE A 217 11.71 9.20 -20.72
CA PHE A 217 11.56 8.49 -19.46
C PHE A 217 12.32 7.15 -19.45
N ARG A 218 12.31 6.42 -20.56
CA ARG A 218 13.13 5.22 -20.71
C ARG A 218 14.60 5.52 -20.47
N GLY A 219 15.15 6.56 -21.08
CA GLY A 219 16.54 7.00 -20.89
C GLY A 219 16.84 7.32 -19.43
N LYS A 220 15.92 7.98 -18.73
CA LYS A 220 16.05 8.24 -17.29
C LYS A 220 16.19 6.95 -16.47
N ILE A 221 15.45 5.89 -16.81
CA ILE A 221 15.51 4.59 -16.14
C ILE A 221 16.81 3.86 -16.51
N GLU A 222 17.16 3.79 -17.80
CA GLU A 222 18.37 3.12 -18.31
C GLU A 222 19.64 3.74 -17.75
N GLY A 223 19.63 5.04 -17.46
CA GLY A 223 20.73 5.77 -16.81
C GLY A 223 20.92 5.46 -15.32
N LYS A 224 20.13 4.55 -14.76
CA LYS A 224 20.21 4.15 -13.34
C LYS A 224 20.69 2.69 -13.19
N SER A 225 20.29 2.04 -12.10
CA SER A 225 20.59 0.62 -11.88
C SER A 225 19.83 -0.28 -12.85
N ALA A 226 20.42 -1.41 -13.23
CA ALA A 226 19.74 -2.43 -14.03
C ALA A 226 18.44 -2.97 -13.41
N PHE A 227 18.26 -2.79 -12.11
CA PHE A 227 17.04 -3.16 -11.38
C PHE A 227 15.99 -2.04 -11.38
N THR A 228 16.34 -0.82 -11.81
CA THR A 228 15.40 0.30 -11.81
C THR A 228 14.26 0.06 -12.80
N ARG A 229 13.05 0.30 -12.33
CA ARG A 229 11.80 0.25 -13.10
C ARG A 229 11.03 1.54 -12.84
N GLY A 230 9.96 1.77 -13.61
CA GLY A 230 9.18 2.98 -13.44
C GLY A 230 7.70 2.82 -13.76
N VAL A 231 6.97 3.90 -13.45
CA VAL A 231 5.56 4.08 -13.80
C VAL A 231 5.41 5.43 -14.46
N PHE A 232 4.77 5.45 -15.62
CA PHE A 232 4.47 6.67 -16.36
C PHE A 232 2.96 6.96 -16.32
N PHE A 233 2.57 8.06 -15.68
CA PHE A 233 1.19 8.53 -15.66
C PHE A 233 0.92 9.41 -16.88
N ALA A 234 0.30 8.84 -17.92
CA ALA A 234 -0.12 9.51 -19.16
C ALA A 234 -1.64 9.67 -19.15
N LEU A 235 -2.16 10.79 -18.61
CA LEU A 235 -3.59 10.90 -18.28
C LEU A 235 -4.53 10.78 -19.46
N ASN A 236 -4.13 11.26 -20.65
CA ASN A 236 -4.86 11.10 -21.90
C ASN A 236 -4.31 9.94 -22.76
N ASP A 237 -3.65 8.95 -22.08
CA ASP A 237 -3.06 7.77 -22.73
C ASP A 237 -1.85 8.12 -23.62
N ILE A 238 -1.38 7.16 -24.38
CA ILE A 238 -0.29 7.28 -25.35
C ILE A 238 -0.80 6.94 -26.75
N SER A 239 -0.17 7.50 -27.78
CA SER A 239 -0.51 7.22 -29.16
C SER A 239 -0.21 5.77 -29.56
N LEU A 240 -0.92 5.22 -30.55
CA LEU A 240 -0.65 3.87 -31.05
C LEU A 240 0.80 3.70 -31.54
N PRO A 241 1.38 4.64 -32.32
CA PRO A 241 2.80 4.57 -32.70
C PRO A 241 3.73 4.55 -31.49
N ALA A 242 3.44 5.34 -30.44
CA ALA A 242 4.22 5.36 -29.21
C ALA A 242 4.21 4.01 -28.48
N ARG A 243 3.05 3.35 -28.42
CA ARG A 243 2.89 2.02 -27.84
C ARG A 243 3.78 0.99 -28.55
N ASP A 244 3.74 0.99 -29.87
CA ASP A 244 4.55 0.10 -30.71
C ASP A 244 6.05 0.34 -30.52
N ALA A 245 6.46 1.61 -30.48
CA ALA A 245 7.87 1.98 -30.40
C ALA A 245 8.55 1.59 -29.08
N ILE A 246 7.83 1.59 -27.97
CA ILE A 246 8.40 1.22 -26.65
C ILE A 246 8.40 -0.30 -26.40
N THR A 247 7.70 -1.09 -27.21
CA THR A 247 7.60 -2.55 -27.04
C THR A 247 8.40 -3.33 -28.08
N ARG A 248 8.50 -2.83 -29.32
CA ARG A 248 9.19 -3.55 -30.42
C ARG A 248 10.68 -3.70 -30.19
N GLY A 249 11.14 -4.93 -30.00
CA GLY A 249 12.57 -5.27 -29.88
C GLY A 249 13.27 -4.67 -28.66
N LYS A 250 12.53 -4.25 -27.67
CA LYS A 250 13.04 -3.61 -26.45
C LYS A 250 12.46 -4.29 -25.21
N SER A 251 13.28 -4.47 -24.17
CA SER A 251 12.78 -4.88 -22.87
C SER A 251 12.03 -3.70 -22.23
N PRO A 252 10.77 -3.84 -21.86
CA PRO A 252 10.03 -2.76 -21.21
C PRO A 252 10.53 -2.57 -19.77
N LEU A 253 10.80 -1.31 -19.42
CA LEU A 253 11.31 -0.93 -18.09
C LEU A 253 10.25 -0.22 -17.24
N PHE A 254 9.11 0.12 -17.81
CA PHE A 254 8.01 0.80 -17.15
C PHE A 254 6.68 0.42 -17.80
N PHE A 255 5.60 0.66 -17.09
CA PHE A 255 4.25 0.61 -17.65
C PHE A 255 3.58 1.97 -17.60
N VAL A 256 2.52 2.13 -18.39
CA VAL A 256 1.73 3.35 -18.49
C VAL A 256 0.43 3.21 -17.70
N VAL A 257 0.09 4.25 -16.95
CA VAL A 257 -1.17 4.42 -16.21
C VAL A 257 -1.91 5.57 -16.85
N ASN A 258 -3.13 5.34 -17.32
CA ASN A 258 -3.95 6.40 -17.88
C ASN A 258 -4.95 7.00 -16.88
N GLY A 259 -5.73 7.99 -17.32
CA GLY A 259 -6.69 8.68 -16.46
C GLY A 259 -7.82 7.78 -15.96
N TYR A 260 -8.22 6.77 -16.75
CA TYR A 260 -9.22 5.79 -16.33
C TYR A 260 -8.70 4.87 -15.21
N ASP A 261 -7.47 4.37 -15.35
CA ASP A 261 -6.81 3.59 -14.30
C ASP A 261 -6.74 4.38 -12.99
N LEU A 262 -6.30 5.65 -13.05
CA LEU A 262 -6.23 6.51 -11.88
C LEU A 262 -7.61 6.76 -11.25
N MET A 263 -8.65 6.96 -12.08
CA MET A 263 -10.02 7.11 -11.61
C MET A 263 -10.52 5.85 -10.89
N MET A 264 -10.21 4.65 -11.39
CA MET A 264 -10.58 3.39 -10.76
C MET A 264 -9.92 3.22 -9.39
N ILE A 265 -8.64 3.62 -9.27
CA ILE A 265 -7.92 3.63 -7.99
C ILE A 265 -8.57 4.62 -7.01
N LEU A 266 -8.84 5.86 -7.45
CA LEU A 266 -9.47 6.90 -6.62
C LEU A 266 -10.93 6.56 -6.25
N SER A 267 -11.57 5.68 -7.01
CA SER A 267 -12.93 5.17 -6.74
C SER A 267 -12.94 3.87 -5.93
N GLU A 268 -11.78 3.45 -5.41
CA GLU A 268 -11.62 2.24 -4.58
C GLU A 268 -12.02 0.93 -5.30
N ALA A 269 -12.08 0.92 -6.64
CA ALA A 269 -12.31 -0.30 -7.41
C ALA A 269 -11.13 -1.29 -7.28
N ILE A 270 -9.94 -0.78 -7.04
CA ILE A 270 -8.72 -1.52 -6.71
C ILE A 270 -7.84 -0.63 -5.82
N THR A 271 -7.08 -1.21 -4.90
CA THR A 271 -6.08 -0.44 -4.16
C THR A 271 -4.90 -0.06 -5.05
N LEU A 272 -4.24 1.08 -4.78
CA LEU A 272 -3.05 1.48 -5.55
C LEU A 272 -1.97 0.39 -5.51
N THR A 273 -1.74 -0.21 -4.35
CA THR A 273 -0.72 -1.25 -4.16
C THR A 273 -1.02 -2.50 -4.98
N ASP A 274 -2.25 -2.98 -5.00
CA ASP A 274 -2.62 -4.16 -5.79
C ASP A 274 -2.60 -3.87 -7.29
N PHE A 275 -3.03 -2.67 -7.69
CA PHE A 275 -2.91 -2.21 -9.08
C PHE A 275 -1.45 -2.22 -9.54
N LEU A 276 -0.54 -1.61 -8.78
CA LEU A 276 0.88 -1.57 -9.11
C LEU A 276 1.49 -2.97 -9.20
N ARG A 277 1.20 -3.85 -8.23
CA ARG A 277 1.70 -5.24 -8.23
C ARG A 277 1.24 -6.03 -9.46
N LYS A 278 -0.06 -5.97 -9.78
CA LYS A 278 -0.60 -6.63 -10.99
C LYS A 278 0.07 -6.10 -12.25
N ARG A 279 0.26 -4.79 -12.37
CA ARG A 279 0.90 -4.16 -13.53
C ARG A 279 2.38 -4.52 -13.66
N PHE A 280 3.14 -4.49 -12.56
CA PHE A 280 4.54 -4.91 -12.57
C PHE A 280 4.70 -6.39 -12.91
N ARG A 281 3.77 -7.23 -12.45
CA ARG A 281 3.76 -8.65 -12.81
C ARG A 281 3.55 -8.86 -14.31
N LEU A 282 2.56 -8.21 -14.91
CA LEU A 282 2.30 -8.27 -16.36
C LEU A 282 3.46 -7.68 -17.19
N LEU A 283 4.11 -6.63 -16.67
CA LEU A 283 5.32 -6.09 -17.29
C LEU A 283 6.46 -7.11 -17.27
N ALA A 284 6.68 -7.77 -16.14
CA ALA A 284 7.79 -8.73 -15.96
C ALA A 284 7.58 -10.05 -16.70
N GLU A 285 6.35 -10.61 -16.65
CA GLU A 285 6.03 -11.92 -17.21
C GLU A 285 5.70 -11.86 -18.70
N GLU A 286 5.03 -10.78 -19.15
CA GLU A 286 4.49 -10.69 -20.51
C GLU A 286 5.03 -9.49 -21.32
N GLY A 287 5.81 -8.62 -20.72
CA GLY A 287 6.33 -7.41 -21.36
C GLY A 287 5.25 -6.37 -21.70
N ARG A 288 4.09 -6.42 -21.06
CA ARG A 288 2.94 -5.56 -21.37
C ARG A 288 3.05 -4.21 -20.68
N VAL A 289 3.23 -3.18 -21.47
CA VAL A 289 3.35 -1.79 -21.02
C VAL A 289 1.99 -1.13 -20.78
N CYS A 290 1.02 -1.38 -21.66
CA CYS A 290 -0.34 -0.89 -21.56
C CYS A 290 -1.30 -2.07 -21.46
N VAL A 291 -2.07 -2.13 -20.36
CA VAL A 291 -3.06 -3.18 -20.12
C VAL A 291 -4.38 -2.51 -19.78
N PRO A 292 -5.50 -2.85 -20.45
CA PRO A 292 -6.81 -2.34 -20.08
C PRO A 292 -7.16 -2.70 -18.62
N PHE A 293 -7.82 -1.79 -17.91
CA PHE A 293 -8.22 -2.03 -16.53
C PHE A 293 -9.09 -3.28 -16.36
N SER A 294 -9.93 -3.58 -17.35
CA SER A 294 -10.80 -4.77 -17.34
C SER A 294 -10.06 -6.10 -17.26
N GLU A 295 -8.76 -6.13 -17.58
CA GLU A 295 -7.92 -7.32 -17.43
C GLU A 295 -7.22 -7.42 -16.06
N LEU A 296 -7.39 -6.40 -15.22
CA LEU A 296 -6.83 -6.37 -13.86
C LEU A 296 -7.86 -6.77 -12.79
N ALA A 297 -9.13 -6.79 -13.16
CA ALA A 297 -10.26 -7.10 -12.28
C ALA A 297 -10.33 -8.58 -11.90
#